data_bc8f7d86c6aecafba0f20c36d0df8f73
#
_entry.id   bc8f7d86c6aecafba0f20c36d0df8f73
#
_cell.length_a   1.000
_cell.length_b   1.000
_cell.length_c   1.000
_cell.angle_alpha   90.00
_cell.angle_beta   90.00
_cell.angle_gamma   90.00
#
_symmetry.space_group_name_H-M   'P 1'
#
loop_
_entity.id
_entity.type
_entity.pdbx_description
1 polymer ?
#
loop_
_entity_poly.entity_id
_entity_poly.type
_entity_poly.pdbx_seq_one_letter_code
_entity_poly.pdbx_strand_id
1 'polypeptide(L)'
;MKKNHFIARKGLFSLALAAVGAMFLGSCAVDGFDDKEKFDDGVSGVKLESPELSTKTVAASDGSDKLQVSWKVVYGAGGYECKAYNVDNPDNPEEVASDTIDGTSFQFKIAEDTNYKIEVRTLGNKAKNNTEADKATVLSYSTSVPATTIPTGSDISDFIAEKLQDSDNEQAFELEAGGTYTCNNSIDFKGNKMTLRGNKLSHALVTMGEGAAIYTSAQLKVKFINFDCSATTHKGGIIEMSPEPPASCSAESQGVGAGKNGGKPADVYILQDPII
;
A
#
# COMPACT_ATOMS: atom_id res chain seq x y z
N MET A 1 -31.79 24.26 64.09
CA MET A 1 -32.70 24.48 62.95
C MET A 1 -31.88 24.97 61.79
N LYS A 2 -31.43 24.06 60.90
CA LYS A 2 -30.94 24.37 59.54
C LYS A 2 -31.10 23.10 58.72
N LYS A 3 -32.27 22.87 58.20
CA LYS A 3 -32.56 21.90 57.12
C LYS A 3 -33.42 22.67 56.12
N ASN A 4 -33.07 22.64 54.88
CA ASN A 4 -33.86 22.91 53.70
C ASN A 4 -33.20 23.87 52.67
N HIS A 5 -32.03 23.55 52.20
CA HIS A 5 -31.54 24.21 50.96
C HIS A 5 -30.84 23.25 49.98
N PHE A 6 -30.97 21.92 50.15
CA PHE A 6 -30.21 21.01 49.30
C PHE A 6 -31.03 20.29 48.22
N ILE A 7 -32.34 20.44 48.22
CA ILE A 7 -33.23 19.70 47.29
C ILE A 7 -33.56 20.51 46.03
N ALA A 8 -33.51 21.83 46.08
CA ALA A 8 -33.86 22.68 44.91
C ALA A 8 -32.79 22.73 43.83
N ARG A 9 -31.53 22.44 44.16
CA ARG A 9 -30.43 22.48 43.17
C ARG A 9 -30.32 21.24 42.25
N LYS A 10 -30.76 20.07 42.73
CA LYS A 10 -30.70 18.84 41.91
C LYS A 10 -31.82 18.76 40.87
N GLY A 11 -32.96 19.35 41.12
CA GLY A 11 -34.07 19.39 40.15
C GLY A 11 -33.84 20.33 38.96
N LEU A 12 -33.11 21.42 39.20
CA LEU A 12 -32.84 22.40 38.11
C LEU A 12 -31.78 21.87 37.13
N PHE A 13 -30.81 21.08 37.59
CA PHE A 13 -29.81 20.47 36.75
C PHE A 13 -30.38 19.35 35.88
N SER A 14 -31.33 18.58 36.40
CA SER A 14 -31.99 17.53 35.64
C SER A 14 -32.92 18.08 34.55
N LEU A 15 -33.54 19.23 34.76
CA LEU A 15 -34.38 19.88 33.77
C LEU A 15 -33.55 20.53 32.65
N ALA A 16 -32.38 21.10 33.00
CA ALA A 16 -31.45 21.67 32.02
C ALA A 16 -30.81 20.59 31.12
N LEU A 17 -30.50 19.41 31.67
CA LEU A 17 -29.94 18.31 30.88
C LEU A 17 -30.97 17.69 29.91
N ALA A 18 -32.25 17.63 30.34
CA ALA A 18 -33.34 17.18 29.46
C ALA A 18 -33.64 18.16 28.32
N ALA A 19 -33.52 19.46 28.57
CA ALA A 19 -33.71 20.48 27.55
C ALA A 19 -32.59 20.50 26.49
N VAL A 20 -31.33 20.25 26.92
CA VAL A 20 -30.20 20.15 25.97
C VAL A 20 -30.27 18.85 25.17
N GLY A 21 -30.73 17.73 25.75
CA GLY A 21 -30.91 16.47 25.03
C GLY A 21 -32.02 16.54 23.98
N ALA A 22 -33.07 17.33 24.21
CA ALA A 22 -34.18 17.51 23.24
C ALA A 22 -33.79 18.38 22.04
N MET A 23 -32.79 19.25 22.16
CA MET A 23 -32.34 20.09 21.05
C MET A 23 -31.46 19.33 20.05
N PHE A 24 -30.85 18.18 20.45
CA PHE A 24 -30.07 17.37 19.54
C PHE A 24 -30.87 16.30 18.79
N LEU A 25 -32.09 16.03 19.19
CA LEU A 25 -32.97 15.06 18.50
C LEU A 25 -33.90 15.72 17.45
N GLY A 26 -33.90 17.03 17.37
CA GLY A 26 -34.73 17.78 16.39
C GLY A 26 -34.06 18.07 15.06
N SER A 27 -32.82 17.62 14.84
CA SER A 27 -32.03 17.96 13.65
C SER A 27 -31.98 16.88 12.57
N CYS A 28 -32.71 15.79 12.70
CA CYS A 28 -32.72 14.72 11.69
C CYS A 28 -34.12 14.37 11.17
N ALA A 29 -35.11 15.21 11.36
CA ALA A 29 -36.45 14.96 10.84
C ALA A 29 -37.13 16.23 10.42
N VAL A 30 -36.53 16.96 9.54
CA VAL A 30 -37.19 17.95 8.73
C VAL A 30 -36.56 17.86 7.37
N ASP A 31 -37.21 17.46 6.57
CA ASP A 31 -38.21 17.70 5.64
C ASP A 31 -38.31 16.50 4.74
N GLY A 32 -39.45 15.96 4.67
CA GLY A 32 -39.81 15.15 3.56
C GLY A 32 -39.27 15.82 2.31
N PHE A 33 -38.43 15.07 1.61
CA PHE A 33 -38.22 15.38 0.22
C PHE A 33 -39.61 15.65 -0.34
N ASP A 34 -39.86 16.88 -0.80
CA ASP A 34 -41.10 17.19 -1.49
C ASP A 34 -41.12 16.19 -2.65
N ASP A 35 -42.09 15.27 -2.69
CA ASP A 35 -42.21 14.24 -3.75
C ASP A 35 -42.26 14.90 -5.16
N LYS A 36 -42.13 16.20 -5.22
CA LYS A 36 -42.02 17.01 -6.44
C LYS A 36 -40.60 17.39 -6.82
N GLU A 37 -39.62 17.29 -5.92
CA GLU A 37 -38.22 17.34 -6.30
C GLU A 37 -37.83 15.97 -6.88
N LYS A 38 -38.25 15.73 -8.11
CA LYS A 38 -37.61 14.78 -8.95
C LYS A 38 -36.15 15.24 -9.02
N PHE A 39 -35.24 14.48 -8.41
CA PHE A 39 -33.83 14.52 -8.77
C PHE A 39 -33.70 14.06 -10.22
N ASP A 40 -34.26 14.83 -11.11
CA ASP A 40 -33.96 14.72 -12.51
C ASP A 40 -32.64 15.44 -12.66
N ASP A 41 -31.56 14.66 -12.74
CA ASP A 41 -30.23 15.16 -13.04
C ASP A 41 -30.17 15.85 -14.40
N GLY A 42 -31.30 15.94 -15.09
CA GLY A 42 -31.47 16.63 -16.39
C GLY A 42 -30.70 15.94 -17.53
N VAL A 43 -30.05 14.78 -17.26
CA VAL A 43 -29.21 14.08 -18.24
C VAL A 43 -30.00 12.92 -18.85
N SER A 44 -30.53 13.13 -20.07
CA SER A 44 -31.25 12.12 -20.82
C SER A 44 -30.95 12.21 -22.32
N GLY A 45 -30.98 11.06 -23.00
CA GLY A 45 -30.73 10.98 -24.45
C GLY A 45 -29.29 11.29 -24.86
N VAL A 46 -28.35 11.11 -23.96
CA VAL A 46 -26.93 11.43 -24.17
C VAL A 46 -26.06 10.17 -24.13
N LYS A 47 -24.88 10.32 -24.71
CA LYS A 47 -23.77 9.40 -24.52
C LYS A 47 -23.00 9.79 -23.27
N LEU A 48 -22.80 8.83 -22.39
CA LEU A 48 -22.09 9.04 -21.13
C LEU A 48 -20.58 8.93 -21.30
N GLU A 49 -19.83 9.50 -20.37
CA GLU A 49 -18.39 9.38 -20.26
C GLU A 49 -18.04 8.62 -18.97
N SER A 50 -16.87 7.94 -18.97
CA SER A 50 -16.37 7.29 -17.76
C SER A 50 -15.77 8.30 -16.80
N PRO A 51 -15.87 8.06 -15.47
CA PRO A 51 -15.48 9.03 -14.46
C PRO A 51 -13.96 9.12 -14.27
N GLU A 52 -13.48 10.21 -13.71
CA GLU A 52 -12.13 10.30 -13.15
C GLU A 52 -12.04 9.47 -11.88
N LEU A 53 -10.92 8.74 -11.73
CA LEU A 53 -10.70 7.80 -10.63
C LEU A 53 -9.72 8.35 -9.61
N SER A 54 -9.97 8.05 -8.34
CA SER A 54 -9.06 8.26 -7.23
C SER A 54 -8.90 6.98 -6.42
N THR A 55 -7.76 6.80 -5.75
CA THR A 55 -7.45 5.60 -4.99
C THR A 55 -7.09 5.90 -3.55
N LYS A 56 -7.40 4.95 -2.68
CA LYS A 56 -6.99 4.94 -1.27
C LYS A 56 -6.78 3.50 -0.81
N THR A 57 -5.67 3.23 -0.13
CA THR A 57 -5.47 1.96 0.57
C THR A 57 -6.29 1.95 1.86
N VAL A 58 -6.99 0.87 2.12
CA VAL A 58 -7.82 0.65 3.31
C VAL A 58 -7.52 -0.72 3.90
N ALA A 59 -7.37 -0.78 5.22
CA ALA A 59 -7.18 -2.05 5.91
C ALA A 59 -8.49 -2.84 5.93
N ALA A 60 -8.43 -4.13 5.64
CA ALA A 60 -9.52 -5.05 5.81
C ALA A 60 -9.55 -5.61 7.24
N SER A 61 -10.69 -6.16 7.66
CA SER A 61 -10.87 -6.75 9.01
C SER A 61 -9.98 -7.97 9.27
N ASP A 62 -9.49 -8.62 8.22
CA ASP A 62 -8.57 -9.76 8.28
C ASP A 62 -7.09 -9.34 8.32
N GLY A 63 -6.80 -8.04 8.40
CA GLY A 63 -5.46 -7.49 8.42
C GLY A 63 -4.81 -7.35 7.02
N SER A 64 -5.51 -7.76 5.95
CA SER A 64 -5.03 -7.54 4.59
C SER A 64 -5.33 -6.11 4.13
N ASP A 65 -4.58 -5.64 3.14
CA ASP A 65 -4.85 -4.37 2.49
C ASP A 65 -5.79 -4.53 1.29
N LYS A 66 -6.67 -3.54 1.13
CA LYS A 66 -7.52 -3.38 -0.05
C LYS A 66 -7.25 -2.05 -0.70
N LEU A 67 -7.37 -2.02 -2.01
CA LEU A 67 -7.46 -0.77 -2.75
C LEU A 67 -8.92 -0.39 -2.90
N GLN A 68 -9.27 0.79 -2.44
CA GLN A 68 -10.54 1.45 -2.74
C GLN A 68 -10.32 2.42 -3.88
N VAL A 69 -11.04 2.20 -4.96
CA VAL A 69 -11.13 3.10 -6.11
C VAL A 69 -12.44 3.85 -5.99
N SER A 70 -12.42 5.17 -6.11
CA SER A 70 -13.59 6.02 -5.94
C SER A 70 -13.67 7.07 -7.04
N TRP A 71 -14.88 7.53 -7.33
CA TRP A 71 -15.16 8.54 -8.34
C TRP A 71 -16.38 9.38 -7.99
N LYS A 72 -16.58 10.45 -8.74
CA LYS A 72 -17.78 11.26 -8.64
C LYS A 72 -18.90 10.64 -9.46
N VAL A 73 -20.14 10.78 -8.99
CA VAL A 73 -21.33 10.33 -9.73
C VAL A 73 -21.31 10.89 -11.15
N VAL A 74 -21.50 10.03 -12.14
CA VAL A 74 -21.82 10.43 -13.51
C VAL A 74 -23.34 10.50 -13.61
N TYR A 75 -23.87 11.71 -13.72
CA TYR A 75 -25.30 11.92 -13.78
C TYR A 75 -25.91 11.22 -15.00
N GLY A 76 -27.03 10.53 -14.77
CA GLY A 76 -27.70 9.76 -15.81
C GLY A 76 -27.11 8.38 -16.08
N ALA A 77 -26.12 7.94 -15.33
CA ALA A 77 -25.59 6.58 -15.42
C ALA A 77 -26.61 5.53 -14.99
N GLY A 78 -26.48 4.34 -15.55
CA GLY A 78 -27.19 3.13 -15.13
C GLY A 78 -26.37 2.25 -14.20
N GLY A 79 -25.17 2.67 -13.84
CA GLY A 79 -24.18 1.95 -13.03
C GLY A 79 -22.79 2.02 -13.64
N TYR A 80 -21.88 1.20 -13.10
CA TYR A 80 -20.48 1.15 -13.51
C TYR A 80 -20.01 -0.29 -13.61
N GLU A 81 -19.33 -0.63 -14.70
CA GLU A 81 -18.56 -1.86 -14.83
C GLU A 81 -17.15 -1.59 -14.33
N CYS A 82 -16.69 -2.35 -13.32
CA CYS A 82 -15.40 -2.21 -12.68
C CYS A 82 -14.59 -3.48 -12.87
N LYS A 83 -13.33 -3.34 -13.25
CA LYS A 83 -12.39 -4.46 -13.39
C LYS A 83 -11.02 -4.07 -12.85
N ALA A 84 -10.34 -5.03 -12.22
CA ALA A 84 -8.98 -4.88 -11.78
C ALA A 84 -8.15 -6.08 -12.25
N TYR A 85 -6.97 -5.80 -12.76
CA TYR A 85 -6.04 -6.80 -13.29
C TYR A 85 -4.69 -6.66 -12.59
N ASN A 86 -4.08 -7.80 -12.23
CA ASN A 86 -2.66 -7.89 -11.99
C ASN A 86 -1.96 -7.83 -13.36
N VAL A 87 -1.04 -6.90 -13.51
CA VAL A 87 -0.28 -6.68 -14.76
C VAL A 87 1.23 -6.81 -14.54
N ASP A 88 1.66 -7.58 -13.55
CA ASP A 88 3.08 -7.92 -13.39
C ASP A 88 3.61 -8.65 -14.63
N ASN A 89 2.76 -9.45 -15.28
CA ASN A 89 2.98 -9.95 -16.63
C ASN A 89 2.12 -9.15 -17.62
N PRO A 90 2.68 -8.15 -18.34
CA PRO A 90 1.91 -7.34 -19.26
C PRO A 90 1.35 -8.11 -20.45
N ASP A 91 2.00 -9.21 -20.85
CA ASP A 91 1.57 -10.05 -21.96
C ASP A 91 0.41 -10.98 -21.59
N ASN A 92 0.18 -11.19 -20.29
CA ASN A 92 -0.90 -12.04 -19.77
C ASN A 92 -1.50 -11.44 -18.48
N PRO A 93 -2.27 -10.34 -18.58
CA PRO A 93 -2.95 -9.74 -17.44
C PRO A 93 -3.93 -10.72 -16.79
N GLU A 94 -3.91 -10.80 -15.47
CA GLU A 94 -4.82 -11.65 -14.69
C GLU A 94 -5.92 -10.80 -14.06
N GLU A 95 -7.20 -11.10 -14.34
CA GLU A 95 -8.31 -10.43 -13.67
C GLU A 95 -8.38 -10.87 -12.22
N VAL A 96 -8.19 -9.93 -11.28
CA VAL A 96 -8.20 -10.18 -9.84
C VAL A 96 -9.51 -9.78 -9.17
N ALA A 97 -10.27 -8.92 -9.80
CA ALA A 97 -11.61 -8.53 -9.37
C ALA A 97 -12.42 -7.92 -10.50
N SER A 98 -13.73 -8.20 -10.51
CA SER A 98 -14.69 -7.51 -11.37
C SER A 98 -16.05 -7.40 -10.66
N ASP A 99 -16.78 -6.31 -10.94
CA ASP A 99 -18.11 -6.07 -10.40
C ASP A 99 -18.89 -5.09 -11.27
N THR A 100 -20.22 -5.13 -11.15
CA THR A 100 -21.12 -4.15 -11.73
C THR A 100 -21.92 -3.51 -10.60
N ILE A 101 -21.71 -2.24 -10.37
CA ILE A 101 -22.23 -1.52 -9.21
C ILE A 101 -22.98 -0.25 -9.62
N ASP A 102 -23.88 0.19 -8.78
CA ASP A 102 -24.56 1.50 -8.87
C ASP A 102 -23.94 2.57 -7.95
N GLY A 103 -23.02 2.16 -7.08
CA GLY A 103 -22.25 3.04 -6.20
C GLY A 103 -21.08 3.73 -6.89
N THR A 104 -20.38 4.56 -6.14
CA THR A 104 -19.21 5.34 -6.61
C THR A 104 -17.88 4.88 -6.03
N SER A 105 -17.82 3.64 -5.58
CA SER A 105 -16.57 3.03 -5.12
C SER A 105 -16.55 1.52 -5.35
N PHE A 106 -15.37 1.03 -5.71
CA PHE A 106 -15.05 -0.37 -5.93
C PHE A 106 -13.85 -0.75 -5.07
N GLN A 107 -13.85 -1.93 -4.46
CA GLN A 107 -12.77 -2.38 -3.58
C GLN A 107 -12.34 -3.79 -3.93
N PHE A 108 -11.02 -4.03 -3.90
CA PHE A 108 -10.45 -5.36 -4.06
C PHE A 108 -9.19 -5.53 -3.21
N LYS A 109 -8.82 -6.78 -2.91
CA LYS A 109 -7.59 -7.09 -2.18
C LYS A 109 -6.38 -6.83 -3.05
N ILE A 110 -5.35 -6.24 -2.44
CA ILE A 110 -4.06 -6.02 -3.09
C ILE A 110 -2.98 -6.86 -2.42
N ALA A 111 -2.02 -7.29 -3.21
CA ALA A 111 -0.81 -7.98 -2.76
C ALA A 111 0.38 -7.02 -2.76
N GLU A 112 1.41 -7.34 -1.98
CA GLU A 112 2.67 -6.59 -1.96
C GLU A 112 3.41 -6.73 -3.30
N ASP A 113 4.16 -5.70 -3.69
CA ASP A 113 4.97 -5.63 -4.92
C ASP A 113 4.21 -6.02 -6.21
N THR A 114 3.00 -5.56 -6.34
CA THR A 114 2.13 -5.93 -7.45
C THR A 114 1.67 -4.70 -8.21
N ASN A 115 1.69 -4.81 -9.54
CA ASN A 115 1.20 -3.78 -10.44
C ASN A 115 -0.22 -4.10 -10.87
N TYR A 116 -1.09 -3.12 -10.78
CA TYR A 116 -2.50 -3.24 -11.13
C TYR A 116 -2.89 -2.28 -12.25
N LYS A 117 -3.77 -2.76 -13.12
CA LYS A 117 -4.55 -1.94 -14.05
C LYS A 117 -6.01 -2.00 -13.61
N ILE A 118 -6.62 -0.85 -13.37
CA ILE A 118 -8.01 -0.72 -12.96
C ILE A 118 -8.79 -0.05 -14.08
N GLU A 119 -9.94 -0.58 -14.41
CA GLU A 119 -10.84 -0.09 -15.44
C GLU A 119 -12.21 0.18 -14.84
N VAL A 120 -12.77 1.36 -15.07
CA VAL A 120 -14.13 1.72 -14.69
C VAL A 120 -14.83 2.32 -15.90
N ARG A 121 -15.95 1.72 -16.31
CA ARG A 121 -16.76 2.16 -17.43
C ARG A 121 -18.17 2.50 -16.97
N THR A 122 -18.67 3.67 -17.37
CA THR A 122 -20.04 4.06 -17.10
C THR A 122 -21.01 3.30 -18.01
N LEU A 123 -22.01 2.67 -17.41
CA LEU A 123 -23.06 1.94 -18.11
C LEU A 123 -24.22 2.84 -18.49
N GLY A 124 -24.86 2.51 -19.61
CA GLY A 124 -26.03 3.21 -20.11
C GLY A 124 -27.25 3.06 -19.20
N ASN A 125 -28.13 4.04 -19.23
CA ASN A 125 -29.40 4.04 -18.51
C ASN A 125 -30.58 4.05 -19.50
N LYS A 126 -31.20 2.89 -19.65
CA LYS A 126 -32.33 2.70 -20.58
C LYS A 126 -33.53 3.60 -20.24
N ALA A 127 -33.81 3.82 -18.96
CA ALA A 127 -34.95 4.61 -18.54
C ALA A 127 -34.79 6.10 -18.93
N LYS A 128 -33.54 6.55 -19.06
CA LYS A 128 -33.20 7.91 -19.49
C LYS A 128 -32.74 7.99 -20.94
N ASN A 129 -32.78 6.86 -21.66
CA ASN A 129 -32.27 6.77 -23.02
C ASN A 129 -30.81 7.22 -23.18
N ASN A 130 -29.99 7.01 -22.12
CA ASN A 130 -28.57 7.30 -22.14
C ASN A 130 -27.79 6.06 -22.57
N THR A 131 -26.81 6.27 -23.45
CA THR A 131 -25.89 5.21 -23.89
C THR A 131 -24.63 5.17 -23.04
N GLU A 132 -24.03 4.00 -22.92
CA GLU A 132 -22.82 3.78 -22.14
C GLU A 132 -21.61 4.54 -22.70
N ALA A 133 -20.58 4.69 -21.87
CA ALA A 133 -19.29 5.24 -22.31
C ALA A 133 -18.60 4.30 -23.31
N ASP A 134 -17.96 4.87 -24.33
CA ASP A 134 -17.22 4.09 -25.32
C ASP A 134 -16.03 3.35 -24.73
N LYS A 135 -15.40 3.98 -23.74
CA LYS A 135 -14.15 3.49 -23.12
C LYS A 135 -14.24 3.58 -21.62
N ALA A 136 -13.62 2.63 -20.94
CA ALA A 136 -13.34 2.74 -19.53
C ALA A 136 -12.28 3.80 -19.26
N THR A 137 -12.34 4.45 -18.12
CA THR A 137 -11.18 5.13 -17.55
C THR A 137 -10.23 4.07 -17.01
N VAL A 138 -8.96 4.18 -17.36
CA VAL A 138 -7.90 3.26 -16.94
C VAL A 138 -6.99 3.96 -15.94
N LEU A 139 -6.73 3.31 -14.82
CA LEU A 139 -5.80 3.75 -13.79
C LEU A 139 -4.76 2.67 -13.54
N SER A 140 -3.48 3.05 -13.53
CA SER A 140 -2.39 2.17 -13.08
C SER A 140 -2.10 2.43 -11.60
N TYR A 141 -1.89 1.35 -10.84
CA TYR A 141 -1.56 1.41 -9.43
C TYR A 141 -0.49 0.35 -9.10
N SER A 142 0.51 0.72 -8.30
CA SER A 142 1.54 -0.20 -7.84
C SER A 142 1.63 -0.18 -6.32
N THR A 143 1.79 -1.36 -5.73
CA THR A 143 2.08 -1.51 -4.29
C THR A 143 3.57 -1.59 -4.00
N SER A 144 4.41 -1.57 -5.03
CA SER A 144 5.87 -1.62 -4.88
C SER A 144 6.41 -0.30 -4.34
N VAL A 145 7.37 -0.38 -3.44
CA VAL A 145 8.17 0.78 -3.03
C VAL A 145 8.91 1.33 -4.25
N PRO A 146 8.89 2.65 -4.51
CA PRO A 146 9.69 3.23 -5.58
C PRO A 146 11.16 2.86 -5.43
N ALA A 147 11.79 2.41 -6.52
CA ALA A 147 13.16 1.88 -6.49
C ALA A 147 14.09 2.64 -7.41
N THR A 148 15.39 2.67 -7.03
CA THR A 148 16.49 3.05 -7.92
C THR A 148 16.91 1.82 -8.70
N THR A 149 16.79 1.86 -10.04
CA THR A 149 17.18 0.74 -10.90
C THR A 149 18.70 0.66 -11.02
N ILE A 150 19.24 -0.53 -10.80
CA ILE A 150 20.65 -0.87 -11.03
C ILE A 150 20.77 -1.45 -12.45
N PRO A 151 21.55 -0.83 -13.35
CA PRO A 151 21.72 -1.34 -14.71
C PRO A 151 22.40 -2.71 -14.73
N THR A 152 21.96 -3.59 -15.64
CA THR A 152 22.60 -4.89 -15.82
C THR A 152 24.09 -4.78 -16.13
N GLY A 153 24.89 -5.74 -15.64
CA GLY A 153 26.35 -5.70 -15.77
C GLY A 153 27.08 -4.88 -14.71
N SER A 154 26.35 -4.18 -13.84
CA SER A 154 26.95 -3.38 -12.76
C SER A 154 27.46 -4.26 -11.61
N ASP A 155 28.42 -3.73 -10.86
CA ASP A 155 28.69 -4.18 -9.50
C ASP A 155 27.69 -3.52 -8.55
N ILE A 156 26.86 -4.35 -7.90
CA ILE A 156 25.81 -3.81 -7.02
C ILE A 156 26.38 -3.14 -5.77
N SER A 157 27.55 -3.60 -5.29
CA SER A 157 28.18 -3.02 -4.11
C SER A 157 28.64 -1.58 -4.36
N ASP A 158 29.26 -1.33 -5.51
CA ASP A 158 29.73 0.00 -5.88
C ASP A 158 28.55 0.94 -6.17
N PHE A 159 27.55 0.44 -6.91
CA PHE A 159 26.36 1.22 -7.25
C PHE A 159 25.59 1.64 -6.00
N ILE A 160 25.34 0.68 -5.09
CA ILE A 160 24.61 0.97 -3.85
C ILE A 160 25.40 1.91 -2.95
N ALA A 161 26.74 1.73 -2.83
CA ALA A 161 27.58 2.63 -2.04
C ALA A 161 27.50 4.08 -2.54
N GLU A 162 27.36 4.30 -3.86
CA GLU A 162 27.21 5.63 -4.44
C GLU A 162 25.83 6.25 -4.19
N LYS A 163 24.76 5.43 -4.22
CA LYS A 163 23.37 5.91 -4.26
C LYS A 163 22.63 5.82 -2.93
N LEU A 164 23.09 4.99 -2.00
CA LEU A 164 22.47 4.83 -0.69
C LEU A 164 22.52 6.13 0.10
N GLN A 165 21.38 6.51 0.65
CA GLN A 165 21.25 7.67 1.51
C GLN A 165 20.72 7.26 2.88
N ASP A 166 21.10 8.00 3.93
CA ASP A 166 20.49 7.79 5.24
C ASP A 166 19.03 8.29 5.20
N SER A 167 18.10 7.42 5.61
CA SER A 167 16.67 7.71 5.55
C SER A 167 15.89 6.90 6.58
N ASP A 168 14.89 7.53 7.21
CA ASP A 168 13.91 6.85 8.06
C ASP A 168 12.87 6.08 7.23
N ASN A 169 12.70 6.43 5.95
CA ASN A 169 11.80 5.77 5.04
C ASN A 169 12.48 4.57 4.37
N GLU A 170 11.68 3.56 4.03
CA GLU A 170 12.16 2.42 3.26
C GLU A 170 12.65 2.88 1.88
N GLN A 171 13.85 2.43 1.51
CA GLN A 171 14.45 2.63 0.20
C GLN A 171 14.50 1.30 -0.55
N ALA A 172 14.45 1.36 -1.87
CA ALA A 172 14.54 0.18 -2.69
C ALA A 172 15.54 0.33 -3.82
N PHE A 173 16.28 -0.75 -4.10
CA PHE A 173 17.05 -0.94 -5.32
C PHE A 173 16.43 -2.08 -6.13
N GLU A 174 16.37 -1.90 -7.44
CA GLU A 174 15.76 -2.87 -8.34
C GLU A 174 16.74 -3.30 -9.43
N LEU A 175 16.90 -4.61 -9.60
CA LEU A 175 17.69 -5.22 -10.65
C LEU A 175 16.82 -5.45 -11.88
N GLU A 176 17.35 -5.19 -13.07
CA GLU A 176 16.63 -5.40 -14.34
C GLU A 176 16.28 -6.88 -14.55
N ALA A 177 15.20 -7.13 -15.28
CA ALA A 177 14.69 -8.47 -15.54
C ALA A 177 15.74 -9.36 -16.21
N GLY A 178 16.08 -10.50 -15.58
CA GLY A 178 17.07 -11.45 -16.08
C GLY A 178 18.49 -10.89 -16.16
N GLY A 179 18.76 -9.74 -15.57
CA GLY A 179 20.08 -9.10 -15.56
C GLY A 179 21.11 -9.93 -14.78
N THR A 180 22.39 -9.75 -15.13
CA THR A 180 23.52 -10.35 -14.42
C THR A 180 24.36 -9.27 -13.79
N TYR A 181 24.80 -9.52 -12.54
CA TYR A 181 25.48 -8.56 -11.68
C TYR A 181 26.61 -9.20 -10.93
N THR A 182 27.53 -8.39 -10.43
CA THR A 182 28.52 -8.80 -9.44
C THR A 182 28.29 -8.07 -8.13
N CYS A 183 28.77 -8.64 -7.03
CA CYS A 183 28.89 -8.02 -5.75
C CYS A 183 30.30 -8.31 -5.22
N ASN A 184 31.27 -7.47 -5.56
CA ASN A 184 32.68 -7.73 -5.27
C ASN A 184 33.09 -7.26 -3.87
N ASN A 185 32.35 -6.31 -3.31
CA ASN A 185 32.57 -5.77 -1.97
C ASN A 185 31.35 -6.01 -1.09
N SER A 186 31.53 -5.90 0.22
CA SER A 186 30.40 -5.94 1.13
C SER A 186 29.57 -4.67 1.05
N ILE A 187 28.25 -4.85 1.14
CA ILE A 187 27.26 -3.77 1.24
C ILE A 187 26.84 -3.68 2.70
N ASP A 188 26.94 -2.51 3.30
CA ASP A 188 26.39 -2.27 4.65
C ASP A 188 25.25 -1.24 4.58
N PHE A 189 24.04 -1.73 4.72
CA PHE A 189 22.83 -0.89 4.77
C PHE A 189 22.67 -0.16 6.10
N LYS A 190 23.48 -0.48 7.10
CA LYS A 190 23.45 0.12 8.43
C LYS A 190 22.04 0.06 9.04
N GLY A 191 21.49 1.23 9.45
CA GLY A 191 20.14 1.37 9.99
C GLY A 191 19.04 1.68 8.98
N ASN A 192 19.34 1.66 7.69
CA ASN A 192 18.33 1.92 6.65
C ASN A 192 17.41 0.71 6.46
N LYS A 193 16.12 0.98 6.31
CA LYS A 193 15.13 -0.03 5.88
C LYS A 193 15.25 -0.21 4.38
N MET A 194 15.56 -1.42 3.93
CA MET A 194 15.91 -1.66 2.55
C MET A 194 15.08 -2.75 1.90
N THR A 195 14.78 -2.55 0.62
CA THR A 195 14.32 -3.60 -0.29
C THR A 195 15.29 -3.71 -1.46
N LEU A 196 15.87 -4.88 -1.65
CA LEU A 196 16.64 -5.26 -2.84
C LEU A 196 15.82 -6.28 -3.62
N ARG A 197 15.37 -5.92 -4.82
CA ARG A 197 14.50 -6.80 -5.59
C ARG A 197 14.92 -6.92 -7.05
N GLY A 198 14.61 -8.06 -7.64
CA GLY A 198 14.63 -8.30 -9.06
C GLY A 198 13.21 -8.27 -9.66
N ASN A 199 13.10 -8.83 -10.86
CA ASN A 199 11.81 -9.00 -11.54
C ASN A 199 11.18 -10.36 -11.19
N LYS A 200 9.88 -10.40 -10.91
CA LYS A 200 9.15 -11.62 -10.52
C LYS A 200 9.17 -12.73 -11.57
N LEU A 201 9.18 -12.37 -12.84
CA LEU A 201 9.10 -13.33 -13.96
C LEU A 201 10.46 -13.76 -14.47
N SER A 202 11.47 -12.90 -14.32
CA SER A 202 12.83 -13.16 -14.79
C SER A 202 13.79 -12.65 -13.73
N HIS A 203 14.17 -13.56 -12.81
CA HIS A 203 15.05 -13.23 -11.70
C HIS A 203 16.43 -12.80 -12.18
N ALA A 204 16.97 -11.76 -11.57
CA ALA A 204 18.35 -11.36 -11.79
C ALA A 204 19.32 -12.35 -11.13
N LEU A 205 20.53 -12.48 -11.66
CA LEU A 205 21.63 -13.26 -11.06
C LEU A 205 22.69 -12.32 -10.53
N VAL A 206 23.02 -12.47 -9.26
CA VAL A 206 24.12 -11.74 -8.59
C VAL A 206 25.22 -12.74 -8.21
N THR A 207 26.40 -12.59 -8.80
CA THR A 207 27.58 -13.37 -8.42
C THR A 207 28.29 -12.68 -7.26
N MET A 208 28.37 -13.38 -6.13
CA MET A 208 29.03 -12.88 -4.93
C MET A 208 30.53 -13.11 -4.99
N GLY A 209 31.31 -12.07 -4.75
CA GLY A 209 32.79 -12.15 -4.63
C GLY A 209 33.22 -12.86 -3.36
N GLU A 210 34.53 -13.18 -3.27
CA GLU A 210 35.12 -14.02 -2.22
C GLU A 210 34.78 -13.57 -0.79
N GLY A 211 34.88 -12.27 -0.50
CA GLY A 211 34.62 -11.71 0.82
C GLY A 211 33.36 -10.86 0.89
N ALA A 212 32.51 -10.91 -0.14
CA ALA A 212 31.34 -10.05 -0.22
C ALA A 212 30.20 -10.57 0.68
N ALA A 213 29.56 -9.63 1.38
CA ALA A 213 28.37 -9.87 2.19
C ALA A 213 27.45 -8.65 2.18
N ILE A 214 26.19 -8.88 2.50
CA ILE A 214 25.19 -7.85 2.68
C ILE A 214 24.92 -7.71 4.17
N TYR A 215 25.26 -6.58 4.73
CA TYR A 215 25.06 -6.28 6.13
C TYR A 215 23.86 -5.36 6.35
N THR A 216 23.11 -5.61 7.42
CA THR A 216 21.99 -4.76 7.82
C THR A 216 21.83 -4.72 9.34
N SER A 217 21.31 -3.63 9.86
CA SER A 217 20.88 -3.48 11.27
C SER A 217 19.40 -3.09 11.37
N ALA A 218 18.70 -3.06 10.22
CA ALA A 218 17.29 -2.72 10.14
C ALA A 218 16.56 -3.73 9.24
N GLN A 219 15.34 -3.43 8.87
CA GLN A 219 14.58 -4.26 7.96
C GLN A 219 15.29 -4.40 6.60
N LEU A 220 15.47 -5.64 6.15
CA LEU A 220 15.93 -5.96 4.80
C LEU A 220 14.96 -6.94 4.16
N LYS A 221 14.45 -6.58 2.98
CA LYS A 221 13.69 -7.47 2.10
C LYS A 221 14.55 -7.77 0.87
N VAL A 222 14.76 -9.05 0.59
CA VAL A 222 15.43 -9.53 -0.64
C VAL A 222 14.44 -10.37 -1.41
N LYS A 223 14.14 -9.98 -2.67
CA LYS A 223 13.06 -10.60 -3.46
C LYS A 223 13.49 -10.82 -4.90
N PHE A 224 13.14 -11.98 -5.46
CA PHE A 224 13.27 -12.28 -6.90
C PHE A 224 14.70 -12.15 -7.43
N ILE A 225 15.70 -12.55 -6.64
CA ILE A 225 17.12 -12.51 -6.97
C ILE A 225 17.72 -13.89 -6.74
N ASN A 226 18.49 -14.36 -7.69
CA ASN A 226 19.34 -15.53 -7.56
C ASN A 226 20.75 -15.08 -7.15
N PHE A 227 21.34 -15.72 -6.14
CA PHE A 227 22.71 -15.48 -5.73
C PHE A 227 23.59 -16.67 -6.10
N ASP A 228 24.64 -16.40 -6.86
CA ASP A 228 25.74 -17.37 -7.05
C ASP A 228 26.79 -17.11 -5.98
N CYS A 229 26.85 -18.02 -5.01
CA CYS A 229 27.77 -17.95 -3.87
C CYS A 229 28.96 -18.89 -4.02
N SER A 230 29.23 -19.44 -5.22
CA SER A 230 30.28 -20.42 -5.46
C SER A 230 31.69 -19.91 -5.13
N ALA A 231 31.92 -18.61 -5.22
CA ALA A 231 33.22 -17.99 -4.93
C ALA A 231 33.34 -17.48 -3.48
N THR A 232 32.27 -17.48 -2.68
CA THR A 232 32.34 -16.90 -1.35
C THR A 232 33.08 -17.79 -0.36
N THR A 233 33.96 -17.20 0.44
CA THR A 233 34.63 -17.81 1.57
C THR A 233 34.10 -17.34 2.91
N HIS A 234 33.08 -16.46 2.89
CA HIS A 234 32.51 -15.86 4.07
C HIS A 234 31.77 -16.92 4.92
N LYS A 235 32.19 -17.08 6.18
CA LYS A 235 31.69 -18.19 7.03
C LYS A 235 30.28 -17.97 7.59
N GLY A 236 29.83 -16.74 7.68
CA GLY A 236 28.53 -16.37 8.26
C GLY A 236 27.38 -16.42 7.25
N GLY A 237 27.69 -16.55 5.96
CA GLY A 237 26.72 -16.45 4.87
C GLY A 237 26.79 -15.10 4.15
N ILE A 238 25.92 -14.89 3.17
CA ILE A 238 25.94 -13.66 2.35
C ILE A 238 25.05 -12.55 2.91
N ILE A 239 24.22 -12.81 3.91
CA ILE A 239 23.37 -11.82 4.58
C ILE A 239 23.60 -11.94 6.08
N GLU A 240 24.08 -10.87 6.69
CA GLU A 240 24.45 -10.84 8.11
C GLU A 240 24.04 -9.53 8.77
N MET A 241 24.12 -9.53 10.10
CA MET A 241 24.00 -8.30 10.88
C MET A 241 25.24 -7.42 10.65
N SER A 242 24.99 -6.10 10.56
CA SER A 242 26.11 -5.14 10.47
C SER A 242 27.07 -5.34 11.64
N PRO A 243 28.39 -5.42 11.37
CA PRO A 243 29.38 -5.54 12.42
C PRO A 243 29.45 -4.30 13.32
N GLU A 244 29.02 -3.15 12.79
CA GLU A 244 28.99 -1.86 13.50
C GLU A 244 27.59 -1.23 13.39
N PRO A 245 26.56 -1.78 14.08
CA PRO A 245 25.22 -1.25 14.01
C PRO A 245 25.17 0.18 14.57
N PRO A 246 24.43 1.09 13.94
CA PRO A 246 24.25 2.44 14.47
C PRO A 246 23.54 2.40 15.82
N ALA A 247 23.83 3.39 16.68
CA ALA A 247 23.27 3.47 18.04
C ALA A 247 21.73 3.43 18.07
N SER A 248 21.07 3.96 17.03
CA SER A 248 19.61 3.91 16.86
C SER A 248 19.05 2.48 16.71
N CYS A 249 19.88 1.54 16.27
CA CYS A 249 19.53 0.12 16.13
C CYS A 249 19.99 -0.74 17.30
N SER A 250 20.57 -0.13 18.35
CA SER A 250 20.98 -0.84 19.55
C SER A 250 19.79 -1.40 20.33
N ALA A 251 20.03 -2.46 21.09
CA ALA A 251 19.00 -3.02 21.98
C ALA A 251 18.45 -1.99 22.96
N GLU A 252 19.28 -1.03 23.37
CA GLU A 252 18.92 0.02 24.32
C GLU A 252 17.98 1.04 23.68
N SER A 253 18.22 1.45 22.43
CA SER A 253 17.35 2.36 21.68
C SER A 253 16.00 1.73 21.32
N GLN A 254 15.96 0.40 21.20
CA GLN A 254 14.73 -0.38 20.94
C GLN A 254 13.94 -0.68 22.24
N GLY A 255 14.32 -0.10 23.38
CA GLY A 255 13.65 -0.30 24.67
C GLY A 255 13.87 -1.68 25.29
N VAL A 256 14.84 -2.44 24.80
CA VAL A 256 15.22 -3.74 25.36
C VAL A 256 16.38 -3.50 26.32
N GLY A 257 16.08 -3.45 27.61
CA GLY A 257 17.11 -3.24 28.65
C GLY A 257 18.20 -4.32 28.58
N ALA A 258 19.45 -3.88 28.72
CA ALA A 258 20.61 -4.76 28.81
C ALA A 258 20.37 -5.83 29.88
N GLY A 259 20.22 -7.06 29.49
CA GLY A 259 20.19 -8.22 30.38
C GLY A 259 18.92 -9.06 30.40
N LYS A 260 17.84 -8.74 29.67
CA LYS A 260 16.64 -9.59 29.71
C LYS A 260 16.38 -10.49 28.51
N ASN A 261 16.83 -10.17 27.31
CA ASN A 261 16.71 -11.05 26.15
C ASN A 261 17.56 -10.52 25.00
N GLY A 262 18.86 -10.59 25.05
CA GLY A 262 19.75 -10.12 24.00
C GLY A 262 19.02 -9.47 22.83
N GLY A 263 19.32 -8.21 22.50
CA GLY A 263 18.56 -7.47 21.51
C GLY A 263 18.18 -8.36 20.36
N LYS A 264 16.90 -8.47 20.03
CA LYS A 264 16.52 -9.15 18.81
C LYS A 264 17.08 -8.33 17.66
N PRO A 265 17.80 -8.94 16.74
CA PRO A 265 18.18 -8.25 15.52
C PRO A 265 16.93 -7.73 14.83
N ALA A 266 17.06 -6.63 14.10
CA ALA A 266 16.02 -6.20 13.20
C ALA A 266 15.55 -7.37 12.35
N ASP A 267 14.24 -7.45 12.12
CA ASP A 267 13.69 -8.56 11.35
C ASP A 267 14.27 -8.56 9.93
N VAL A 268 14.99 -9.61 9.61
CA VAL A 268 15.44 -9.85 8.24
C VAL A 268 14.40 -10.75 7.58
N TYR A 269 13.70 -10.22 6.59
CA TYR A 269 12.73 -10.98 5.82
C TYR A 269 13.34 -11.37 4.49
N ILE A 270 13.57 -12.66 4.29
CA ILE A 270 13.86 -13.23 2.98
C ILE A 270 12.52 -13.76 2.47
N LEU A 271 11.89 -13.01 1.59
CA LEU A 271 10.64 -13.42 0.98
C LEU A 271 10.89 -13.91 -0.44
N GLN A 272 10.57 -15.18 -0.68
CA GLN A 272 10.54 -15.91 -1.94
C GLN A 272 11.89 -16.24 -2.58
N ASP A 273 12.22 -17.50 -2.46
CA ASP A 273 13.17 -18.33 -3.20
C ASP A 273 14.40 -17.61 -3.79
N PRO A 274 15.33 -17.12 -2.96
CA PRO A 274 16.67 -17.04 -3.44
C PRO A 274 17.13 -18.50 -3.63
N ILE A 275 17.39 -18.94 -4.85
CA ILE A 275 18.20 -20.12 -5.08
C ILE A 275 19.60 -19.74 -4.60
N ILE A 276 19.98 -20.25 -3.42
CA ILE A 276 21.32 -20.10 -2.87
C ILE A 276 22.19 -21.22 -3.43
#